data_fe0f245ced058d13b2ed127f8b238e29
#
_entry.id   fe0f245ced058d13b2ed127f8b238e29
#
_cell.length_a   1.000
_cell.length_b   1.000
_cell.length_c   1.000
_cell.angle_alpha   90.00
_cell.angle_beta   90.00
_cell.angle_gamma   90.00
#
_symmetry.space_group_name_H-M   'P 1'
#
loop_
_entity.id
_entity.type
_entity.pdbx_description
1 polymer ?
#
loop_
_entity_poly.entity_id
_entity_poly.type
_entity_poly.pdbx_seq_one_letter_code
_entity_poly.pdbx_strand_id
1 'polypeptide(L)'
;MEKNLFTDVKYLTINEDDRNWGIYVTTLGFQKITSNSPYPPEGHPEGYMFNTRTGRVLKDYQIVYITEGEGYFESEHMIKVKVEKGTVFFLFPNEWHNYYPEKLTGWSTYWIDFEGEYIDKLISNSYFSRESPLLQVNLRATHTTIFIYAITTAKIVHSGY
;
A
#
# COMPACT_ATOMS: atom_id res chain seq x y z
N MET A 1 -18.65 -8.30 -20.70
CA MET A 1 -18.52 -7.54 -19.44
C MET A 1 -17.03 -7.33 -19.20
N GLU A 2 -16.52 -6.13 -19.47
CA GLU A 2 -15.13 -5.79 -19.18
C GLU A 2 -14.93 -5.88 -17.67
N LYS A 3 -13.92 -6.63 -17.23
CA LYS A 3 -13.46 -6.61 -15.83
C LYS A 3 -12.86 -5.22 -15.57
N ASN A 4 -13.65 -4.31 -15.03
CA ASN A 4 -13.25 -2.95 -14.65
C ASN A 4 -12.32 -2.90 -13.43
N LEU A 5 -11.62 -3.98 -13.16
CA LEU A 5 -10.70 -4.14 -12.07
C LEU A 5 -9.33 -4.51 -12.64
N PHE A 6 -8.33 -3.68 -12.39
CA PHE A 6 -6.96 -3.99 -12.71
C PHE A 6 -6.13 -4.01 -11.42
N THR A 7 -5.53 -5.16 -11.14
CA THR A 7 -4.59 -5.33 -10.03
C THR A 7 -3.34 -6.00 -10.56
N ASP A 8 -2.19 -5.44 -10.26
CA ASP A 8 -0.87 -6.00 -10.55
C ASP A 8 -0.08 -6.07 -9.24
N VAL A 9 0.31 -7.25 -8.82
CA VAL A 9 1.02 -7.50 -7.56
C VAL A 9 2.28 -8.30 -7.83
N LYS A 10 3.36 -7.89 -7.20
CA LYS A 10 4.64 -8.59 -7.20
C LYS A 10 5.02 -8.96 -5.77
N TYR A 11 5.24 -10.24 -5.54
CA TYR A 11 5.85 -10.79 -4.32
C TYR A 11 7.35 -10.98 -4.58
N LEU A 12 8.19 -10.50 -3.69
CA LEU A 12 9.64 -10.57 -3.82
C LEU A 12 10.20 -11.68 -2.93
N THR A 13 11.14 -12.42 -3.47
CA THR A 13 11.90 -13.41 -2.68
C THR A 13 13.01 -12.67 -1.95
N ILE A 14 13.05 -12.81 -0.64
CA ILE A 14 14.02 -12.15 0.23
C ILE A 14 15.15 -13.11 0.54
N ASN A 15 16.39 -12.69 0.27
CA ASN A 15 17.61 -13.41 0.58
C ASN A 15 18.34 -12.83 1.81
N GLU A 16 19.49 -13.40 2.17
CA GLU A 16 20.28 -12.93 3.33
C GLU A 16 20.89 -11.55 3.10
N ASP A 17 21.31 -11.23 1.88
CA ASP A 17 21.89 -9.92 1.56
C ASP A 17 20.85 -8.82 1.68
N ASP A 18 19.59 -9.09 1.28
CA ASP A 18 18.47 -8.17 1.47
C ASP A 18 18.25 -7.88 2.96
N ARG A 19 18.27 -8.92 3.81
CA ARG A 19 18.13 -8.78 5.26
C ARG A 19 19.27 -8.00 5.88
N ASN A 20 20.50 -8.27 5.45
CA ASN A 20 21.70 -7.59 5.92
C ASN A 20 21.73 -6.11 5.54
N TRP A 21 21.04 -5.71 4.47
CA TRP A 21 20.86 -4.31 4.09
C TRP A 21 20.03 -3.53 5.11
N GLY A 22 19.17 -4.21 5.88
CA GLY A 22 18.40 -3.67 7.00
C GLY A 22 17.08 -3.00 6.63
N ILE A 23 16.72 -2.94 5.35
CA ILE A 23 15.38 -2.62 4.83
C ILE A 23 15.20 -3.34 3.49
N TYR A 24 14.08 -4.02 3.31
CA TYR A 24 13.80 -4.77 2.08
C TYR A 24 12.30 -4.78 1.78
N VAL A 25 11.98 -4.76 0.48
CA VAL A 25 10.61 -4.78 -0.02
C VAL A 25 10.13 -6.21 -0.12
N THR A 26 9.00 -6.53 0.49
CA THR A 26 8.36 -7.86 0.45
C THR A 26 7.33 -7.98 -0.66
N THR A 27 6.54 -6.92 -0.86
CA THR A 27 5.48 -6.87 -1.87
C THR A 27 5.37 -5.46 -2.43
N LEU A 28 4.98 -5.35 -3.67
CA LEU A 28 4.59 -4.07 -4.26
C LEU A 28 3.49 -4.30 -5.29
N GLY A 29 2.68 -3.27 -5.51
CA GLY A 29 1.60 -3.41 -6.48
C GLY A 29 0.86 -2.14 -6.82
N PHE A 30 -0.08 -2.32 -7.72
CA PHE A 30 -1.01 -1.32 -8.20
C PHE A 30 -2.40 -1.91 -8.26
N GLN A 31 -3.40 -1.12 -7.90
CA GLN A 31 -4.81 -1.48 -8.01
C GLN A 31 -5.62 -0.30 -8.54
N LYS A 32 -6.51 -0.56 -9.47
CA LYS A 32 -7.53 0.38 -9.93
C LYS A 32 -8.91 -0.20 -9.63
N ILE A 33 -9.68 0.51 -8.83
CA ILE A 33 -11.08 0.22 -8.52
C ILE A 33 -11.93 1.30 -9.16
N THR A 34 -12.78 0.92 -10.09
CA THR A 34 -13.69 1.86 -10.75
C THR A 34 -14.95 2.08 -9.89
N SER A 35 -15.70 3.13 -10.22
CA SER A 35 -16.97 3.44 -9.55
C SER A 35 -17.91 2.23 -9.54
N ASN A 36 -18.60 2.03 -8.42
CA ASN A 36 -19.56 0.94 -8.19
C ASN A 36 -19.01 -0.48 -8.34
N SER A 37 -17.68 -0.65 -8.40
CA SER A 37 -17.05 -1.97 -8.34
C SER A 37 -17.08 -2.54 -6.92
N PRO A 38 -17.17 -3.88 -6.77
CA PRO A 38 -17.03 -4.50 -5.45
C PRO A 38 -15.63 -4.26 -4.89
N TYR A 39 -15.55 -4.07 -3.56
CA TYR A 39 -14.30 -3.93 -2.83
C TYR A 39 -14.34 -4.71 -1.51
N PRO A 40 -13.30 -5.45 -1.14
CA PRO A 40 -12.11 -5.74 -1.95
C PRO A 40 -12.45 -6.60 -3.19
N PRO A 41 -11.61 -6.55 -4.23
CA PRO A 41 -11.80 -7.40 -5.39
C PRO A 41 -11.62 -8.88 -5.03
N GLU A 42 -12.32 -9.74 -5.73
CA GLU A 42 -12.18 -11.20 -5.60
C GLU A 42 -10.78 -11.67 -6.02
N GLY A 43 -10.28 -12.73 -5.38
CA GLY A 43 -9.04 -13.41 -5.80
C GLY A 43 -7.78 -13.00 -5.04
N HIS A 44 -7.88 -12.32 -3.90
CA HIS A 44 -6.73 -12.15 -3.00
C HIS A 44 -6.36 -13.48 -2.32
N PRO A 45 -5.05 -13.78 -2.15
CA PRO A 45 -4.60 -14.90 -1.33
C PRO A 45 -5.16 -14.81 0.11
N GLU A 46 -5.40 -15.96 0.77
CA GLU A 46 -6.06 -16.02 2.08
C GLU A 46 -5.41 -15.09 3.15
N GLY A 47 -4.10 -14.93 3.16
CA GLY A 47 -3.39 -14.04 4.10
C GLY A 47 -3.57 -12.53 3.83
N TYR A 48 -4.12 -12.16 2.69
CA TYR A 48 -4.34 -10.78 2.25
C TYR A 48 -5.83 -10.45 2.06
N MET A 49 -6.72 -11.36 2.46
CA MET A 49 -8.15 -11.12 2.44
C MET A 49 -8.49 -9.93 3.32
N PHE A 50 -9.07 -8.93 2.69
CA PHE A 50 -9.43 -7.69 3.32
C PHE A 50 -10.97 -7.57 3.42
N ASN A 51 -11.48 -7.32 4.60
CA ASN A 51 -12.90 -7.11 4.81
C ASN A 51 -13.12 -5.70 5.37
N THR A 52 -13.74 -4.83 4.59
CA THR A 52 -13.99 -3.43 4.97
C THR A 52 -14.91 -3.25 6.19
N ARG A 53 -15.59 -4.32 6.64
CA ARG A 53 -16.40 -4.29 7.87
C ARG A 53 -15.58 -4.57 9.12
N THR A 54 -14.53 -5.36 9.00
CA THR A 54 -13.69 -5.80 10.13
C THR A 54 -12.31 -5.18 10.13
N GLY A 55 -11.88 -4.59 9.01
CA GLY A 55 -10.49 -4.16 8.83
C GLY A 55 -9.52 -5.34 8.79
N ARG A 56 -8.26 -5.06 8.98
CA ARG A 56 -7.19 -6.08 9.03
C ARG A 56 -6.01 -5.62 9.90
N VAL A 57 -5.11 -6.56 10.17
CA VAL A 57 -3.79 -6.35 10.76
C VAL A 57 -2.75 -6.94 9.81
N LEU A 58 -1.74 -6.19 9.45
CA LEU A 58 -0.59 -6.66 8.68
C LEU A 58 0.60 -6.97 9.59
N LYS A 59 1.54 -7.76 9.10
CA LYS A 59 2.83 -8.02 9.77
C LYS A 59 3.93 -7.09 9.29
N ASP A 60 3.80 -6.57 8.07
CA ASP A 60 4.75 -5.72 7.40
C ASP A 60 4.38 -4.24 7.58
N TYR A 61 5.35 -3.36 7.39
CA TYR A 61 5.07 -1.96 7.09
C TYR A 61 4.53 -1.86 5.66
N GLN A 62 3.57 -0.95 5.44
CA GLN A 62 3.08 -0.68 4.09
C GLN A 62 2.94 0.82 3.88
N ILE A 63 3.36 1.30 2.72
CA ILE A 63 3.03 2.63 2.21
C ILE A 63 2.02 2.47 1.09
N VAL A 64 0.90 3.17 1.19
CA VAL A 64 -0.12 3.22 0.13
C VAL A 64 -0.26 4.65 -0.36
N TYR A 65 -0.31 4.80 -1.67
CA TYR A 65 -0.39 6.06 -2.36
C TYR A 65 -1.61 6.12 -3.27
N ILE A 66 -2.49 7.12 -3.08
CA ILE A 66 -3.68 7.34 -3.90
C ILE A 66 -3.32 8.27 -5.07
N THR A 67 -3.37 7.74 -6.29
CA THR A 67 -3.06 8.50 -7.51
C THR A 67 -4.28 9.09 -8.19
N GLU A 68 -5.45 8.49 -7.97
CA GLU A 68 -6.74 8.94 -8.49
C GLU A 68 -7.87 8.55 -7.54
N GLY A 69 -8.95 9.33 -7.57
CA GLY A 69 -10.15 9.04 -6.79
C GLY A 69 -10.00 9.42 -5.32
N GLU A 70 -10.86 8.85 -4.50
CA GLU A 70 -10.98 9.14 -3.08
C GLU A 70 -11.54 7.95 -2.32
N GLY A 71 -11.46 7.99 -0.99
CA GLY A 71 -11.95 6.93 -0.12
C GLY A 71 -11.86 7.29 1.35
N TYR A 72 -11.73 6.28 2.18
CA TYR A 72 -11.66 6.42 3.62
C TYR A 72 -10.50 5.62 4.20
N PHE A 73 -9.94 6.14 5.28
CA PHE A 73 -8.90 5.50 6.08
C PHE A 73 -9.23 5.63 7.56
N GLU A 74 -8.93 4.59 8.33
CA GLU A 74 -8.98 4.57 9.79
C GLU A 74 -7.94 3.58 10.32
N SER A 75 -7.45 3.80 11.53
CA SER A 75 -6.57 2.87 12.23
C SER A 75 -6.84 2.88 13.73
N GLU A 76 -6.15 2.03 14.48
CA GLU A 76 -6.23 2.00 15.94
C GLU A 76 -5.94 3.37 16.58
N HIS A 77 -5.07 4.19 15.93
CA HIS A 77 -4.66 5.50 16.44
C HIS A 77 -5.29 6.68 15.70
N MET A 78 -6.09 6.43 14.66
CA MET A 78 -6.72 7.47 13.87
C MET A 78 -8.18 7.15 13.57
N ILE A 79 -9.08 8.07 13.96
CA ILE A 79 -10.48 7.97 13.59
C ILE A 79 -10.65 8.01 12.06
N LYS A 80 -11.77 7.49 11.58
CA LYS A 80 -12.11 7.49 10.16
C LYS A 80 -12.05 8.87 9.54
N VAL A 81 -11.23 9.02 8.52
CA VAL A 81 -11.06 10.25 7.75
C VAL A 81 -11.22 9.99 6.26
N LYS A 82 -11.62 11.01 5.53
CA LYS A 82 -11.63 10.97 4.06
C LYS A 82 -10.20 11.16 3.55
N VAL A 83 -9.83 10.37 2.55
CA VAL A 83 -8.55 10.44 1.84
C VAL A 83 -8.79 10.55 0.35
N GLU A 84 -7.92 11.24 -0.37
CA GLU A 84 -8.12 11.57 -1.76
C GLU A 84 -6.81 11.50 -2.55
N LYS A 85 -6.89 11.71 -3.85
CA LYS A 85 -5.71 11.84 -4.72
C LYS A 85 -4.62 12.68 -4.10
N GLY A 86 -3.39 12.15 -4.09
CA GLY A 86 -2.23 12.80 -3.47
C GLY A 86 -1.99 12.38 -2.03
N THR A 87 -2.92 11.66 -1.39
CA THR A 87 -2.70 11.12 -0.05
C THR A 87 -1.76 9.91 -0.11
N VAL A 88 -0.76 9.92 0.74
CA VAL A 88 0.05 8.75 1.13
C VAL A 88 -0.32 8.39 2.56
N PHE A 89 -0.57 7.12 2.84
CA PHE A 89 -0.74 6.66 4.20
C PHE A 89 0.20 5.51 4.52
N PHE A 90 0.67 5.53 5.77
CA PHE A 90 1.61 4.60 6.31
C PHE A 90 0.89 3.61 7.22
N LEU A 91 1.08 2.31 7.01
CA LEU A 91 0.55 1.25 7.85
C LEU A 91 1.68 0.60 8.63
N PHE A 92 1.39 0.30 9.89
CA PHE A 92 2.36 -0.24 10.83
C PHE A 92 2.06 -1.71 11.12
N PRO A 93 3.08 -2.55 11.31
CA PRO A 93 2.89 -3.94 11.68
C PRO A 93 2.15 -4.07 13.02
N ASN A 94 1.31 -5.09 13.09
CA ASN A 94 0.51 -5.44 14.27
C ASN A 94 -0.48 -4.36 14.72
N GLU A 95 -0.81 -3.40 13.86
CA GLU A 95 -1.81 -2.38 14.09
C GLU A 95 -3.04 -2.64 13.25
N TRP A 96 -4.21 -2.56 13.86
CA TRP A 96 -5.48 -2.63 13.15
C TRP A 96 -5.67 -1.40 12.27
N HIS A 97 -6.10 -1.61 11.03
CA HIS A 97 -6.45 -0.55 10.10
C HIS A 97 -7.54 -0.98 9.13
N ASN A 98 -8.15 0.01 8.51
CA ASN A 98 -9.17 -0.17 7.48
C ASN A 98 -9.07 0.98 6.46
N TYR A 99 -9.22 0.64 5.18
CA TYR A 99 -9.29 1.63 4.11
C TYR A 99 -10.05 1.07 2.92
N TYR A 100 -10.76 1.92 2.21
CA TYR A 100 -11.57 1.52 1.06
C TYR A 100 -11.92 2.73 0.19
N PRO A 101 -12.15 2.53 -1.14
CA PRO A 101 -12.56 3.60 -2.04
C PRO A 101 -13.98 4.09 -1.73
N GLU A 102 -14.23 5.36 -2.05
CA GLU A 102 -15.60 5.86 -2.17
C GLU A 102 -16.29 5.14 -3.33
N LYS A 103 -17.48 4.61 -3.08
CA LYS A 103 -18.19 3.76 -4.03
C LYS A 103 -18.48 4.45 -5.36
N LEU A 104 -18.80 5.74 -5.33
CA LEU A 104 -19.22 6.48 -6.52
C LEU A 104 -18.05 6.93 -7.39
N THR A 105 -16.86 7.06 -6.84
CA THR A 105 -15.67 7.52 -7.56
C THR A 105 -14.67 6.41 -7.84
N GLY A 106 -14.53 5.45 -6.92
CA GLY A 106 -13.43 4.50 -6.94
C GLY A 106 -12.09 5.18 -6.64
N TRP A 107 -11.00 4.48 -6.86
CA TRP A 107 -9.64 5.01 -6.75
C TRP A 107 -8.60 4.19 -7.52
N SER A 108 -7.41 4.76 -7.67
CA SER A 108 -6.20 4.07 -8.10
C SER A 108 -5.13 4.21 -7.02
N THR A 109 -4.53 3.11 -6.61
CA THR A 109 -3.51 3.06 -5.55
C THR A 109 -2.28 2.29 -5.98
N TYR A 110 -1.10 2.74 -5.52
CA TYR A 110 0.14 1.98 -5.49
C TYR A 110 0.47 1.64 -4.05
N TRP A 111 1.09 0.51 -3.82
CA TRP A 111 1.61 0.18 -2.48
C TRP A 111 2.96 -0.52 -2.55
N ILE A 112 3.68 -0.41 -1.44
CA ILE A 112 4.93 -1.11 -1.18
C ILE A 112 4.86 -1.62 0.25
N ASP A 113 5.05 -2.94 0.43
CA ASP A 113 5.23 -3.57 1.72
C ASP A 113 6.72 -3.80 1.95
N PHE A 114 7.18 -3.58 3.17
CA PHE A 114 8.59 -3.69 3.50
C PHE A 114 8.81 -3.98 4.98
N GLU A 115 9.99 -4.51 5.27
CA GLU A 115 10.45 -4.87 6.61
C GLU A 115 11.91 -4.47 6.80
N GLY A 116 12.40 -4.57 8.02
CA GLY A 116 13.82 -4.49 8.36
C GLY A 116 14.12 -3.66 9.59
N GLU A 117 15.27 -3.93 10.20
CA GLU A 117 15.70 -3.25 11.44
C GLU A 117 15.90 -1.74 11.28
N TYR A 118 16.20 -1.28 10.06
CA TYR A 118 16.40 0.15 9.82
C TYR A 118 15.08 0.92 9.93
N ILE A 119 13.98 0.39 9.39
CA ILE A 119 12.68 1.04 9.54
C ILE A 119 12.20 1.01 11.00
N ASP A 120 12.46 -0.08 11.72
CA ASP A 120 12.14 -0.16 13.16
C ASP A 120 12.84 0.94 13.96
N LYS A 121 14.10 1.24 13.63
CA LYS A 121 14.84 2.37 14.23
C LYS A 121 14.25 3.73 13.87
N LEU A 122 13.81 3.92 12.63
CA LEU A 122 13.17 5.18 12.23
C LEU A 122 11.85 5.41 12.98
N ILE A 123 11.05 4.36 13.16
CA ILE A 123 9.81 4.44 13.93
C ILE A 123 10.10 4.72 15.41
N SER A 124 11.05 3.98 16.04
CA SER A 124 11.41 4.18 17.44
C SER A 124 11.96 5.57 17.73
N ASN A 125 12.58 6.21 16.74
CA ASN A 125 13.06 7.59 16.81
C ASN A 125 12.01 8.63 16.39
N SER A 126 10.75 8.23 16.23
CA SER A 126 9.61 9.09 15.90
C SER A 126 9.72 9.85 14.56
N TYR A 127 10.46 9.30 13.58
CA TYR A 127 10.46 9.84 12.22
C TYR A 127 9.12 9.60 11.51
N PHE A 128 8.40 8.53 11.91
CA PHE A 128 7.04 8.24 11.48
C PHE A 128 6.19 7.92 12.71
N SER A 129 4.94 8.36 12.71
CA SER A 129 4.05 8.22 13.86
C SER A 129 2.75 7.51 13.49
N ARG A 130 2.30 6.62 14.37
CA ARG A 130 1.00 5.94 14.29
C ARG A 130 -0.16 6.91 14.43
N GLU A 131 0.03 7.97 15.20
CA GLU A 131 -0.96 9.03 15.42
C GLU A 131 -1.09 10.00 14.23
N SER A 132 -0.11 10.01 13.32
CA SER A 132 -0.09 10.87 12.14
C SER A 132 0.39 10.11 10.90
N PRO A 133 -0.35 9.06 10.48
CA PRO A 133 0.08 8.18 9.39
C PRO A 133 -0.16 8.76 8.00
N LEU A 134 -0.80 9.91 7.87
CA LEU A 134 -1.20 10.50 6.59
C LEU A 134 -0.26 11.63 6.18
N LEU A 135 0.09 11.63 4.91
CA LEU A 135 0.85 12.71 4.27
C LEU A 135 0.15 13.11 2.97
N GLN A 136 -0.14 14.39 2.80
CA GLN A 136 -0.61 14.93 1.52
C GLN A 136 0.59 15.36 0.69
N VAL A 137 0.77 14.75 -0.49
CA VAL A 137 1.85 15.08 -1.41
C VAL A 137 1.31 15.80 -2.65
N ASN A 138 1.90 16.95 -2.96
CA ASN A 138 1.62 17.67 -4.20
C ASN A 138 2.39 16.98 -5.34
N LEU A 139 1.66 16.16 -6.10
CA LEU A 139 2.26 15.34 -7.14
C LEU A 139 2.72 16.15 -8.35
N ARG A 140 4.02 16.19 -8.50
CA ARG A 140 4.61 16.28 -9.85
C ARG A 140 4.62 14.88 -10.46
N ALA A 141 4.47 14.77 -11.78
CA ALA A 141 4.48 13.49 -12.52
C ALA A 141 5.65 12.56 -12.15
N THR A 142 6.74 13.11 -11.64
CA THR A 142 7.96 12.43 -11.19
C THR A 142 7.72 11.35 -10.12
N HIS A 143 6.79 11.54 -9.19
CA HIS A 143 6.56 10.59 -8.09
C HIS A 143 5.85 9.33 -8.56
N THR A 144 4.84 9.47 -9.42
CA THR A 144 4.17 8.33 -10.06
C THR A 144 5.16 7.55 -10.92
N THR A 145 6.07 8.24 -11.61
CA THR A 145 7.13 7.63 -12.42
C THR A 145 8.09 6.79 -11.56
N ILE A 146 8.46 7.26 -10.35
CA ILE A 146 9.32 6.51 -9.43
C ILE A 146 8.65 5.19 -8.99
N PHE A 147 7.36 5.21 -8.63
CA PHE A 147 6.61 3.99 -8.28
C PHE A 147 6.50 3.03 -9.46
N ILE A 148 6.16 3.53 -10.64
CA ILE A 148 6.10 2.72 -11.88
C ILE A 148 7.49 2.12 -12.18
N TYR A 149 8.55 2.91 -12.06
CA TYR A 149 9.92 2.44 -12.29
C TYR A 149 10.32 1.35 -11.29
N ALA A 150 10.02 1.50 -10.00
CA ALA A 150 10.27 0.49 -8.99
C ALA A 150 9.55 -0.84 -9.31
N ILE A 151 8.27 -0.78 -9.70
CA ILE A 151 7.48 -1.95 -10.09
C ILE A 151 8.05 -2.63 -11.33
N THR A 152 8.41 -1.86 -12.37
CA THR A 152 8.94 -2.40 -13.63
C THR A 152 10.35 -2.99 -13.45
N THR A 153 11.20 -2.34 -12.67
CA THR A 153 12.56 -2.82 -12.38
C THR A 153 12.52 -4.13 -11.58
N ALA A 154 11.65 -4.22 -10.58
CA ALA A 154 11.44 -5.45 -9.82
C ALA A 154 10.99 -6.62 -10.73
N LYS A 155 10.20 -6.34 -11.79
CA LYS A 155 9.81 -7.35 -12.79
C LYS A 155 11.00 -7.86 -13.60
N ILE A 156 11.93 -7.00 -13.97
CA ILE A 156 13.08 -7.35 -14.81
C ILE A 156 14.10 -8.21 -14.03
N VAL A 157 14.42 -7.83 -12.81
CA VAL A 157 15.42 -8.53 -11.97
C VAL A 157 14.99 -9.96 -11.63
N HIS A 158 13.69 -10.25 -11.50
CA HIS A 158 13.16 -11.56 -11.14
C HIS A 158 12.76 -12.44 -12.32
N SER A 159 12.78 -11.93 -13.56
CA SER A 159 12.52 -12.73 -14.77
C SER A 159 13.78 -13.32 -15.40
N GLY A 160 14.93 -13.12 -14.79
CA GLY A 160 16.25 -13.52 -15.30
C GLY A 160 16.90 -14.72 -14.60
N TYR A 161 16.11 -15.54 -13.85
CA TYR A 161 16.58 -16.81 -13.28
C TYR A 161 15.60 -17.93 -13.54
#